data_9a4e74b89f58313bb159a7f2d401b136
#
_entry.id   9a4e74b89f58313bb159a7f2d401b136
#
_cell.length_a   1.000
_cell.length_b   1.000
_cell.length_c   1.000
_cell.angle_alpha   90.00
_cell.angle_beta   90.00
_cell.angle_gamma   90.00
#
_symmetry.space_group_name_H-M   'P 1'
#
loop_
_entity.id
_entity.type
_entity.pdbx_description
1 polymer ?
#
loop_
_entity_poly.entity_id
_entity_poly.type
_entity_poly.pdbx_seq_one_letter_code
_entity_poly.pdbx_strand_id
1 'polypeptide(L)'
;VPSHYEERLQKDLAWIQDLVVLVGQNIATAIDQAVRSVLKLDKDLAANTVIGDYAINRQTRELDRLCHAFVARHLPSAGHLRYVSSVLRLTIGLERIGDYAATISRTATQLSAAPPQVVARDIEMMADHSRRMLHDSLRAFQTRDVGLAQATLSAAAQFAEYFDRVFADLVSEGEARSRPITDLFSLMATFNRLERVIHQAKNLCEETVFVATGRMKGEKVFQILFLDERNQGLSHLAEHFTRKVFPQSGRYRSAGWAAAEEVDPAFARFAQTVGLDLSRAWPTALGTLRDQLDEYQLVVGLGKGAREQLGKVPFHTTVLVWDLDPNLTPEAAYRELTPRIRELMERLRGEEAS
;
A
#
# COMPACT_ATOMS: atom_id res chain seq x y z
N VAL A 1 -27.83 24.92 29.33
CA VAL A 1 -26.92 25.90 28.71
C VAL A 1 -25.52 25.29 28.78
N PRO A 2 -24.80 25.15 27.66
CA PRO A 2 -23.44 24.65 27.69
C PRO A 2 -22.56 25.53 28.58
N SER A 3 -21.60 24.92 29.27
CA SER A 3 -20.67 25.67 30.09
C SER A 3 -19.75 26.52 29.21
N HIS A 4 -19.24 27.63 29.70
CA HIS A 4 -18.29 28.50 28.98
C HIS A 4 -17.04 27.70 28.53
N TYR A 5 -16.72 26.61 29.21
CA TYR A 5 -15.66 25.66 28.82
C TYR A 5 -16.05 24.87 27.56
N GLU A 6 -17.28 24.33 27.52
CA GLU A 6 -17.77 23.56 26.36
C GLU A 6 -17.87 24.41 25.09
N GLU A 7 -18.34 25.66 25.24
CA GLU A 7 -18.39 26.61 24.11
C GLU A 7 -16.99 26.86 23.52
N ARG A 8 -15.99 27.06 24.39
CA ARG A 8 -14.61 27.29 23.96
C ARG A 8 -14.01 26.04 23.31
N LEU A 9 -14.25 24.85 23.87
CA LEU A 9 -13.80 23.59 23.33
C LEU A 9 -14.38 23.36 21.92
N GLN A 10 -15.69 23.57 21.75
CA GLN A 10 -16.35 23.42 20.45
C GLN A 10 -15.83 24.43 19.42
N LYS A 11 -15.57 25.65 19.82
CA LYS A 11 -15.01 26.69 18.94
C LYS A 11 -13.61 26.34 18.46
N ASP A 12 -12.72 25.91 19.38
CA ASP A 12 -11.36 25.54 19.03
C ASP A 12 -11.36 24.27 18.13
N LEU A 13 -12.27 23.31 18.38
CA LEU A 13 -12.44 22.12 17.57
C LEU A 13 -12.95 22.46 16.15
N ALA A 14 -13.95 23.35 16.05
CA ALA A 14 -14.46 23.80 14.76
C ALA A 14 -13.36 24.47 13.92
N TRP A 15 -12.51 25.28 14.55
CA TRP A 15 -11.39 25.91 13.85
C TRP A 15 -10.41 24.89 13.27
N ILE A 16 -10.07 23.83 14.03
CA ILE A 16 -9.25 22.73 13.51
C ILE A 16 -9.95 22.07 12.31
N GLN A 17 -11.26 21.80 12.41
CA GLN A 17 -12.04 21.18 11.33
C GLN A 17 -12.04 22.04 10.06
N ASP A 18 -12.30 23.33 10.19
CA ASP A 18 -12.34 24.28 9.08
C ASP A 18 -10.97 24.37 8.39
N LEU A 19 -9.88 24.36 9.17
CA LEU A 19 -8.53 24.41 8.60
C LEU A 19 -8.16 23.10 7.89
N VAL A 20 -8.58 21.92 8.36
CA VAL A 20 -8.43 20.63 7.64
C VAL A 20 -9.12 20.71 6.28
N VAL A 21 -10.34 21.26 6.22
CA VAL A 21 -11.10 21.43 4.97
C VAL A 21 -10.33 22.35 4.01
N LEU A 22 -9.88 23.49 4.50
CA LEU A 22 -9.15 24.49 3.69
C LEU A 22 -7.85 23.91 3.12
N VAL A 23 -7.07 23.23 3.96
CA VAL A 23 -5.83 22.56 3.50
C VAL A 23 -6.14 21.51 2.44
N GLY A 24 -7.17 20.69 2.65
CA GLY A 24 -7.60 19.68 1.67
C GLY A 24 -7.99 20.29 0.32
N GLN A 25 -8.73 21.40 0.31
CA GLN A 25 -9.12 22.12 -0.91
C GLN A 25 -7.91 22.71 -1.65
N ASN A 26 -6.98 23.31 -0.92
CA ASN A 26 -5.76 23.88 -1.49
C ASN A 26 -4.88 22.82 -2.12
N ILE A 27 -4.74 21.67 -1.47
CA ILE A 27 -3.99 20.52 -1.98
C ILE A 27 -4.66 19.95 -3.24
N ALA A 28 -5.98 19.78 -3.25
CA ALA A 28 -6.70 19.29 -4.43
C ALA A 28 -6.50 20.23 -5.63
N THR A 29 -6.54 21.54 -5.39
CA THR A 29 -6.25 22.56 -6.41
C THR A 29 -4.81 22.48 -6.90
N ALA A 30 -3.84 22.30 -5.99
CA ALA A 30 -2.43 22.19 -6.34
C ALA A 30 -2.14 20.95 -7.22
N ILE A 31 -2.76 19.79 -6.91
CA ILE A 31 -2.65 18.59 -7.75
C ILE A 31 -3.23 18.83 -9.15
N ASP A 32 -4.40 19.48 -9.26
CA ASP A 32 -5.01 19.79 -10.56
C ASP A 32 -4.10 20.70 -11.39
N GLN A 33 -3.58 21.75 -10.79
CA GLN A 33 -2.66 22.69 -11.45
C GLN A 33 -1.36 22.01 -11.87
N ALA A 34 -0.80 21.14 -11.01
CA ALA A 34 0.41 20.40 -11.30
C ALA A 34 0.24 19.45 -12.51
N VAL A 35 -0.84 18.69 -12.56
CA VAL A 35 -1.15 17.80 -13.68
C VAL A 35 -1.37 18.60 -14.96
N ARG A 36 -2.14 19.68 -14.92
CA ARG A 36 -2.36 20.55 -16.08
C ARG A 36 -1.06 21.16 -16.60
N SER A 37 -0.15 21.54 -15.72
CA SER A 37 1.16 22.08 -16.12
C SER A 37 2.01 21.07 -16.89
N VAL A 38 1.98 19.78 -16.50
CA VAL A 38 2.65 18.68 -17.23
C VAL A 38 2.01 18.44 -18.58
N LEU A 39 0.68 18.29 -18.62
CA LEU A 39 -0.06 17.96 -19.85
C LEU A 39 0.04 19.05 -20.92
N LYS A 40 0.04 20.32 -20.49
CA LYS A 40 0.07 21.48 -21.40
C LYS A 40 1.45 22.09 -21.56
N LEU A 41 2.45 21.56 -20.86
CA LEU A 41 3.80 22.15 -20.77
C LEU A 41 3.78 23.63 -20.31
N ASP A 42 2.84 23.97 -19.40
CA ASP A 42 2.64 25.31 -18.89
C ASP A 42 3.60 25.58 -17.73
N LYS A 43 4.73 26.22 -18.06
CA LYS A 43 5.82 26.49 -17.10
C LYS A 43 5.45 27.58 -16.09
N ASP A 44 4.59 28.51 -16.46
CA ASP A 44 4.15 29.58 -15.55
C ASP A 44 3.16 29.02 -14.51
N LEU A 45 2.22 28.19 -14.94
CA LEU A 45 1.35 27.46 -14.03
C LEU A 45 2.16 26.56 -13.09
N ALA A 46 3.18 25.88 -13.63
CA ALA A 46 4.09 25.05 -12.84
C ALA A 46 4.81 25.86 -11.75
N ALA A 47 5.39 27.00 -12.13
CA ALA A 47 6.08 27.89 -11.19
C ALA A 47 5.14 28.42 -10.09
N ASN A 48 3.94 28.85 -10.46
CA ASN A 48 2.92 29.31 -9.52
C ASN A 48 2.47 28.21 -8.56
N THR A 49 2.33 26.98 -9.02
CA THR A 49 1.99 25.84 -8.16
C THR A 49 3.09 25.53 -7.14
N VAL A 50 4.36 25.57 -7.58
CA VAL A 50 5.51 25.39 -6.67
C VAL A 50 5.55 26.48 -5.61
N ILE A 51 5.28 27.75 -5.98
CA ILE A 51 5.21 28.86 -5.02
C ILE A 51 4.03 28.69 -4.07
N GLY A 52 2.88 28.20 -4.57
CA GLY A 52 1.68 27.94 -3.78
C GLY A 52 1.88 26.92 -2.65
N ASP A 53 2.82 26.01 -2.78
CA ASP A 53 3.16 25.01 -1.79
C ASP A 53 3.60 25.63 -0.43
N TYR A 54 4.26 26.78 -0.46
CA TYR A 54 4.61 27.51 0.78
C TYR A 54 3.38 27.89 1.62
N ALA A 55 2.24 28.15 0.99
CA ALA A 55 1.00 28.44 1.70
C ALA A 55 0.43 27.17 2.37
N ILE A 56 0.48 26.04 1.66
CA ILE A 56 0.06 24.73 2.20
C ILE A 56 0.94 24.37 3.41
N ASN A 57 2.25 24.47 3.28
CA ASN A 57 3.20 24.18 4.36
C ASN A 57 3.00 25.07 5.60
N ARG A 58 2.61 26.33 5.41
CA ARG A 58 2.26 27.22 6.53
C ARG A 58 0.96 26.81 7.19
N GLN A 59 -0.05 26.41 6.43
CA GLN A 59 -1.35 25.98 6.94
C GLN A 59 -1.24 24.64 7.69
N THR A 60 -0.43 23.71 7.22
CA THR A 60 -0.20 22.43 7.91
C THR A 60 0.52 22.65 9.25
N ARG A 61 1.52 23.53 9.31
CA ARG A 61 2.17 23.92 10.58
C ARG A 61 1.21 24.59 11.55
N GLU A 62 0.31 25.43 11.05
CA GLU A 62 -0.70 26.05 11.90
C GLU A 62 -1.69 25.02 12.43
N LEU A 63 -2.10 24.05 11.60
CA LEU A 63 -2.96 22.94 12.01
C LEU A 63 -2.31 22.10 13.13
N ASP A 64 -1.02 21.79 12.99
CA ASP A 64 -0.22 21.10 14.00
C ASP A 64 -0.21 21.90 15.33
N ARG A 65 0.08 23.20 15.26
CA ARG A 65 0.08 24.10 16.41
C ARG A 65 -1.27 24.16 17.11
N LEU A 66 -2.36 24.26 16.36
CA LEU A 66 -3.73 24.31 16.90
C LEU A 66 -4.09 22.99 17.60
N CYS A 67 -3.71 21.85 17.05
CA CYS A 67 -3.94 20.55 17.67
C CYS A 67 -3.21 20.41 19.01
N HIS A 68 -1.94 20.79 19.07
CA HIS A 68 -1.17 20.80 20.33
C HIS A 68 -1.76 21.77 21.36
N ALA A 69 -2.11 22.98 20.92
CA ALA A 69 -2.76 23.96 21.80
C ALA A 69 -4.11 23.47 22.33
N PHE A 70 -4.89 22.77 21.50
CA PHE A 70 -6.17 22.17 21.90
C PHE A 70 -5.97 21.13 23.02
N VAL A 71 -5.03 20.20 22.83
CA VAL A 71 -4.72 19.17 23.85
C VAL A 71 -4.27 19.80 25.16
N ALA A 72 -3.34 20.77 25.10
CA ALA A 72 -2.80 21.44 26.28
C ALA A 72 -3.85 22.26 27.06
N ARG A 73 -4.82 22.84 26.32
CA ARG A 73 -5.85 23.74 26.93
C ARG A 73 -7.04 22.99 27.47
N HIS A 74 -7.47 21.93 26.78
CA HIS A 74 -8.74 21.29 27.04
C HIS A 74 -8.65 19.93 27.73
N LEU A 75 -7.47 19.28 27.78
CA LEU A 75 -7.30 17.92 28.32
C LEU A 75 -8.42 16.99 27.80
N PRO A 76 -8.56 16.81 26.49
CA PRO A 76 -9.78 16.29 25.87
C PRO A 76 -10.04 14.83 26.24
N SER A 77 -11.34 14.47 26.34
CA SER A 77 -11.79 13.10 26.51
C SER A 77 -11.51 12.24 25.26
N ALA A 78 -11.63 10.92 25.41
CA ALA A 78 -11.26 9.91 24.42
C ALA A 78 -11.69 10.23 22.97
N GLY A 79 -12.92 10.70 22.74
CA GLY A 79 -13.42 11.02 21.39
C GLY A 79 -12.72 12.21 20.74
N HIS A 80 -12.56 13.31 21.49
CA HIS A 80 -11.88 14.51 21.00
C HIS A 80 -10.37 14.27 20.86
N LEU A 81 -9.76 13.50 21.79
CA LEU A 81 -8.36 13.14 21.71
C LEU A 81 -8.07 12.29 20.48
N ARG A 82 -8.93 11.27 20.18
CA ARG A 82 -8.79 10.48 18.94
C ARG A 82 -8.85 11.36 17.69
N TYR A 83 -9.81 12.28 17.63
CA TYR A 83 -9.94 13.20 16.50
C TYR A 83 -8.67 14.03 16.31
N VAL A 84 -8.23 14.74 17.36
CA VAL A 84 -7.06 15.63 17.28
C VAL A 84 -5.77 14.85 17.00
N SER A 85 -5.59 13.66 17.59
CA SER A 85 -4.43 12.81 17.30
C SER A 85 -4.44 12.30 15.85
N SER A 86 -5.61 12.03 15.28
CA SER A 86 -5.74 11.69 13.87
C SER A 86 -5.42 12.89 12.99
N VAL A 87 -5.89 14.09 13.31
CA VAL A 87 -5.54 15.31 12.57
C VAL A 87 -4.02 15.53 12.56
N LEU A 88 -3.32 15.34 13.69
CA LEU A 88 -1.85 15.43 13.74
C LEU A 88 -1.16 14.46 12.78
N ARG A 89 -1.64 13.20 12.70
CA ARG A 89 -1.11 12.23 11.73
C ARG A 89 -1.44 12.60 10.29
N LEU A 90 -2.65 13.10 10.03
CA LEU A 90 -3.09 13.54 8.71
C LEU A 90 -2.31 14.75 8.22
N THR A 91 -1.92 15.66 9.10
CA THR A 91 -1.16 16.87 8.76
C THR A 91 0.11 16.52 7.97
N ILE A 92 0.83 15.47 8.39
CA ILE A 92 2.01 14.96 7.71
C ILE A 92 1.67 14.44 6.30
N GLY A 93 0.55 13.73 6.18
CA GLY A 93 0.07 13.21 4.88
C GLY A 93 -0.36 14.33 3.94
N LEU A 94 -1.04 15.34 4.44
CA LEU A 94 -1.49 16.51 3.68
C LEU A 94 -0.31 17.34 3.17
N GLU A 95 0.69 17.61 4.03
CA GLU A 95 1.93 18.27 3.61
C GLU A 95 2.60 17.51 2.45
N ARG A 96 2.77 16.18 2.59
CA ARG A 96 3.37 15.35 1.55
C ARG A 96 2.61 15.43 0.22
N ILE A 97 1.28 15.52 0.23
CA ILE A 97 0.52 15.65 -1.02
C ILE A 97 0.82 17.02 -1.67
N GLY A 98 0.95 18.10 -0.89
CA GLY A 98 1.42 19.39 -1.38
C GLY A 98 2.80 19.31 -2.05
N ASP A 99 3.76 18.67 -1.38
CA ASP A 99 5.11 18.40 -1.91
C ASP A 99 5.07 17.58 -3.22
N TYR A 100 4.12 16.63 -3.35
CA TYR A 100 3.96 15.87 -4.59
C TYR A 100 3.46 16.76 -5.72
N ALA A 101 2.51 17.67 -5.47
CA ALA A 101 2.04 18.65 -6.46
C ALA A 101 3.18 19.57 -6.91
N ALA A 102 3.97 20.09 -5.96
CA ALA A 102 5.15 20.90 -6.27
C ALA A 102 6.19 20.12 -7.09
N THR A 103 6.41 18.83 -6.78
CA THR A 103 7.36 17.96 -7.51
C THR A 103 6.86 17.69 -8.94
N ILE A 104 5.58 17.38 -9.14
CA ILE A 104 4.96 17.21 -10.46
C ILE A 104 5.12 18.49 -11.28
N SER A 105 4.90 19.66 -10.66
CA SER A 105 5.05 20.95 -11.32
C SER A 105 6.51 21.21 -11.73
N ARG A 106 7.51 20.90 -10.88
CA ARG A 106 8.94 20.99 -11.26
C ARG A 106 9.25 20.09 -12.44
N THR A 107 8.65 18.89 -12.52
CA THR A 107 8.78 18.00 -13.68
C THR A 107 8.33 18.69 -14.97
N ALA A 108 7.21 19.42 -14.96
CA ALA A 108 6.71 20.15 -16.12
C ALA A 108 7.73 21.19 -16.64
N THR A 109 8.54 21.76 -15.77
CA THR A 109 9.59 22.73 -16.19
C THR A 109 10.79 22.08 -16.86
N GLN A 110 11.01 20.78 -16.65
CA GLN A 110 12.14 20.02 -17.17
C GLN A 110 11.82 19.29 -18.48
N LEU A 111 10.54 19.06 -18.79
CA LEU A 111 10.13 18.39 -20.02
C LEU A 111 10.50 19.23 -21.25
N SER A 112 11.06 18.57 -22.27
CA SER A 112 11.39 19.18 -23.55
C SER A 112 10.17 19.38 -24.45
N ALA A 113 9.17 18.52 -24.34
CA ALA A 113 7.90 18.57 -25.07
C ALA A 113 6.74 17.99 -24.25
N ALA A 114 5.50 18.33 -24.61
CA ALA A 114 4.30 17.78 -23.98
C ALA A 114 4.27 16.24 -24.05
N PRO A 115 3.68 15.50 -23.08
CA PRO A 115 3.64 14.05 -23.09
C PRO A 115 3.02 13.49 -24.38
N PRO A 116 3.45 12.31 -24.87
CA PRO A 116 2.75 11.61 -25.96
C PRO A 116 1.29 11.36 -25.59
N GLN A 117 0.42 11.26 -26.59
CA GLN A 117 -1.02 11.15 -26.36
C GLN A 117 -1.40 9.95 -25.47
N VAL A 118 -0.71 8.80 -25.62
CA VAL A 118 -0.94 7.61 -24.79
C VAL A 118 -0.59 7.91 -23.34
N VAL A 119 0.63 8.41 -23.09
CA VAL A 119 1.11 8.76 -21.75
C VAL A 119 0.28 9.89 -21.12
N ALA A 120 -0.14 10.89 -21.92
CA ALA A 120 -1.01 11.98 -21.44
C ALA A 120 -2.34 11.45 -20.93
N ARG A 121 -2.96 10.52 -21.67
CA ARG A 121 -4.23 9.87 -21.25
C ARG A 121 -4.05 9.11 -19.94
N ASP A 122 -2.95 8.40 -19.77
CA ASP A 122 -2.68 7.66 -18.54
C ASP A 122 -2.44 8.60 -17.36
N ILE A 123 -1.73 9.73 -17.57
CA ILE A 123 -1.59 10.78 -16.54
C ILE A 123 -2.96 11.35 -16.16
N GLU A 124 -3.83 11.65 -17.12
CA GLU A 124 -5.18 12.16 -16.87
C GLU A 124 -6.01 11.17 -16.05
N MET A 125 -6.01 9.89 -16.42
CA MET A 125 -6.75 8.85 -15.70
C MET A 125 -6.25 8.68 -14.26
N MET A 126 -4.92 8.65 -14.07
CA MET A 126 -4.32 8.54 -12.74
C MET A 126 -4.63 9.78 -11.89
N ALA A 127 -4.58 10.97 -12.48
CA ALA A 127 -4.92 12.23 -11.82
C ALA A 127 -6.39 12.26 -11.39
N ASP A 128 -7.30 11.86 -12.28
CA ASP A 128 -8.73 11.79 -11.99
C ASP A 128 -9.03 10.83 -10.84
N HIS A 129 -8.35 9.69 -10.82
CA HIS A 129 -8.49 8.74 -9.74
C HIS A 129 -7.92 9.29 -8.42
N SER A 130 -6.72 9.84 -8.45
CA SER A 130 -6.10 10.46 -7.27
C SER A 130 -6.96 11.56 -6.68
N ARG A 131 -7.56 12.41 -7.52
CA ARG A 131 -8.47 13.50 -7.10
C ARG A 131 -9.74 12.96 -6.46
N ARG A 132 -10.38 11.97 -7.08
CA ARG A 132 -11.59 11.34 -6.51
C ARG A 132 -11.28 10.72 -5.15
N MET A 133 -10.21 9.94 -5.05
CA MET A 133 -9.83 9.31 -3.79
C MET A 133 -9.50 10.34 -2.71
N LEU A 134 -8.77 11.40 -3.04
CA LEU A 134 -8.46 12.48 -2.09
C LEU A 134 -9.75 13.19 -1.63
N HIS A 135 -10.63 13.54 -2.56
CA HIS A 135 -11.91 14.15 -2.26
C HIS A 135 -12.77 13.28 -1.34
N ASP A 136 -12.93 11.99 -1.68
CA ASP A 136 -13.79 11.08 -0.91
C ASP A 136 -13.20 10.76 0.46
N SER A 137 -11.87 10.64 0.57
CA SER A 137 -11.19 10.45 1.85
C SER A 137 -11.32 11.66 2.78
N LEU A 138 -11.16 12.87 2.26
CA LEU A 138 -11.37 14.11 3.01
C LEU A 138 -12.83 14.24 3.47
N ARG A 139 -13.78 13.98 2.58
CA ARG A 139 -15.21 13.99 2.89
C ARG A 139 -15.54 12.94 3.96
N ALA A 140 -15.04 11.71 3.81
CA ALA A 140 -15.22 10.65 4.80
C ALA A 140 -14.70 11.08 6.20
N PHE A 141 -13.53 11.72 6.24
CA PHE A 141 -12.96 12.21 7.49
C PHE A 141 -13.79 13.33 8.13
N GLN A 142 -14.26 14.29 7.33
CA GLN A 142 -15.11 15.40 7.80
C GLN A 142 -16.42 14.90 8.38
N THR A 143 -17.08 13.97 7.69
CA THR A 143 -18.39 13.42 8.09
C THR A 143 -18.30 12.23 9.02
N ARG A 144 -17.08 11.72 9.28
CA ARG A 144 -16.82 10.47 10.02
C ARG A 144 -17.54 9.26 9.42
N ASP A 145 -17.68 9.26 8.09
CA ASP A 145 -18.38 8.22 7.34
C ASP A 145 -17.47 7.01 7.09
N VAL A 146 -17.65 5.98 7.91
CA VAL A 146 -16.91 4.71 7.80
C VAL A 146 -17.24 3.97 6.50
N GLY A 147 -18.49 4.04 6.02
CA GLY A 147 -18.92 3.39 4.79
C GLY A 147 -18.20 3.97 3.57
N LEU A 148 -18.16 5.31 3.46
CA LEU A 148 -17.42 6.01 2.40
C LEU A 148 -15.92 5.73 2.50
N ALA A 149 -15.34 5.72 3.71
CA ALA A 149 -13.92 5.39 3.90
C ALA A 149 -13.59 3.98 3.39
N GLN A 150 -14.40 2.98 3.74
CA GLN A 150 -14.21 1.60 3.30
C GLN A 150 -14.39 1.43 1.79
N ALA A 151 -15.37 2.07 1.18
CA ALA A 151 -15.57 2.07 -0.27
C ALA A 151 -14.36 2.68 -0.99
N THR A 152 -13.82 3.79 -0.48
CA THR A 152 -12.63 4.44 -1.02
C THR A 152 -11.39 3.54 -0.89
N LEU A 153 -11.20 2.85 0.25
CA LEU A 153 -10.12 1.87 0.43
C LEU A 153 -10.20 0.72 -0.58
N SER A 154 -11.41 0.21 -0.84
CA SER A 154 -11.63 -0.87 -1.80
C SER A 154 -11.32 -0.43 -3.24
N ALA A 155 -11.69 0.80 -3.62
CA ALA A 155 -11.38 1.37 -4.92
C ALA A 155 -9.87 1.51 -5.16
N ALA A 156 -9.09 1.78 -4.11
CA ALA A 156 -7.64 1.90 -4.19
C ALA A 156 -6.93 0.59 -4.59
N ALA A 157 -7.48 -0.55 -4.22
CA ALA A 157 -6.87 -1.85 -4.50
C ALA A 157 -6.85 -2.19 -6.01
N GLN A 158 -7.78 -1.64 -6.78
CA GLN A 158 -7.92 -1.88 -8.22
C GLN A 158 -6.87 -1.15 -9.08
N PHE A 159 -6.03 -0.31 -8.47
CA PHE A 159 -5.11 0.58 -9.20
C PHE A 159 -3.67 0.08 -9.34
N ALA A 160 -3.31 -1.04 -8.70
CA ALA A 160 -1.97 -1.61 -8.80
C ALA A 160 -1.59 -2.01 -10.25
N GLU A 161 -2.56 -2.56 -11.01
CA GLU A 161 -2.36 -2.98 -12.39
C GLU A 161 -2.08 -1.82 -13.37
N TYR A 162 -2.54 -0.62 -13.04
CA TYR A 162 -2.33 0.58 -13.86
C TYR A 162 -0.87 0.98 -13.96
N PHE A 163 -0.12 0.83 -12.88
CA PHE A 163 1.28 1.20 -12.83
C PHE A 163 2.14 0.37 -13.81
N ASP A 164 1.90 -0.94 -13.87
CA ASP A 164 2.63 -1.83 -14.77
C ASP A 164 2.37 -1.50 -16.24
N ARG A 165 1.15 -1.11 -16.60
CA ARG A 165 0.81 -0.69 -17.95
C ARG A 165 1.52 0.60 -18.34
N VAL A 166 1.46 1.61 -17.50
CA VAL A 166 2.14 2.89 -17.72
C VAL A 166 3.65 2.70 -17.86
N PHE A 167 4.23 1.86 -17.00
CA PHE A 167 5.65 1.52 -17.11
C PHE A 167 5.99 0.88 -18.46
N ALA A 168 5.17 -0.06 -18.93
CA ALA A 168 5.36 -0.69 -20.24
C ALA A 168 5.25 0.33 -21.40
N ASP A 169 4.30 1.26 -21.35
CA ASP A 169 4.14 2.31 -22.37
C ASP A 169 5.35 3.26 -22.39
N LEU A 170 5.87 3.65 -21.22
CA LEU A 170 7.09 4.47 -21.13
C LEU A 170 8.34 3.73 -21.63
N VAL A 171 8.45 2.44 -21.37
CA VAL A 171 9.55 1.60 -21.89
C VAL A 171 9.48 1.54 -23.42
N SER A 172 8.29 1.31 -23.99
CA SER A 172 8.06 1.28 -25.45
C SER A 172 8.46 2.62 -26.10
N GLU A 173 8.10 3.74 -25.50
CA GLU A 173 8.52 5.08 -25.96
C GLU A 173 10.05 5.25 -25.90
N GLY A 174 10.70 4.69 -24.88
CA GLY A 174 12.15 4.70 -24.72
C GLY A 174 12.86 3.85 -25.79
N GLU A 175 12.37 2.67 -26.07
CA GLU A 175 12.89 1.78 -27.11
C GLU A 175 12.75 2.39 -28.51
N ALA A 176 11.65 3.07 -28.77
CA ALA A 176 11.41 3.82 -30.00
C ALA A 176 12.33 5.05 -30.17
N ARG A 177 13.10 5.42 -29.12
CA ARG A 177 13.95 6.63 -29.06
C ARG A 177 13.19 7.90 -29.46
N SER A 178 11.90 7.94 -29.20
CA SER A 178 11.01 9.06 -29.54
C SER A 178 11.28 10.31 -28.72
N ARG A 179 11.94 10.16 -27.54
CA ARG A 179 12.17 11.21 -26.56
C ARG A 179 13.51 11.09 -25.83
N PRO A 180 14.01 12.23 -25.27
CA PRO A 180 15.10 12.19 -24.31
C PRO A 180 14.78 11.32 -23.11
N ILE A 181 15.73 10.54 -22.64
CA ILE A 181 15.57 9.66 -21.47
C ILE A 181 15.19 10.47 -20.20
N THR A 182 15.63 11.71 -20.10
CA THR A 182 15.27 12.65 -19.02
C THR A 182 13.78 12.93 -18.97
N ASP A 183 13.12 13.05 -20.15
CA ASP A 183 11.66 13.24 -20.22
C ASP A 183 10.92 11.99 -19.72
N LEU A 184 11.40 10.78 -20.08
CA LEU A 184 10.79 9.53 -19.63
C LEU A 184 10.85 9.38 -18.10
N PHE A 185 12.01 9.68 -17.49
CA PHE A 185 12.15 9.71 -16.03
C PHE A 185 11.26 10.75 -15.37
N SER A 186 11.10 11.90 -16.00
CA SER A 186 10.24 12.97 -15.52
C SER A 186 8.77 12.59 -15.54
N LEU A 187 8.32 11.93 -16.62
CA LEU A 187 6.96 11.39 -16.72
C LEU A 187 6.73 10.28 -15.70
N MET A 188 7.68 9.34 -15.55
CA MET A 188 7.61 8.28 -14.53
C MET A 188 7.54 8.87 -13.11
N ALA A 189 8.29 9.94 -12.82
CA ALA A 189 8.21 10.63 -11.54
C ALA A 189 6.81 11.22 -11.30
N THR A 190 6.15 11.74 -12.33
CA THR A 190 4.76 12.23 -12.24
C THR A 190 3.81 11.12 -11.81
N PHE A 191 3.87 9.95 -12.46
CA PHE A 191 3.05 8.79 -12.09
C PHE A 191 3.30 8.34 -10.65
N ASN A 192 4.56 8.20 -10.26
CA ASN A 192 4.92 7.83 -8.89
C ASN A 192 4.35 8.82 -7.86
N ARG A 193 4.31 10.12 -8.15
CA ARG A 193 3.74 11.11 -7.24
C ARG A 193 2.22 11.00 -7.15
N LEU A 194 1.53 10.77 -8.27
CA LEU A 194 0.08 10.55 -8.28
C LEU A 194 -0.30 9.27 -7.50
N GLU A 195 0.45 8.19 -7.66
CA GLU A 195 0.28 6.98 -6.85
C GLU A 195 0.45 7.27 -5.34
N ARG A 196 1.45 8.07 -4.97
CA ARG A 196 1.65 8.49 -3.59
C ARG A 196 0.47 9.31 -3.03
N VAL A 197 -0.20 10.11 -3.85
CA VAL A 197 -1.45 10.79 -3.45
C VAL A 197 -2.52 9.76 -3.07
N ILE A 198 -2.69 8.70 -3.88
CA ILE A 198 -3.64 7.60 -3.58
C ILE A 198 -3.29 6.94 -2.24
N HIS A 199 -2.00 6.68 -1.98
CA HIS A 199 -1.56 6.10 -0.71
C HIS A 199 -1.86 7.02 0.49
N GLN A 200 -1.71 8.34 0.36
CA GLN A 200 -2.10 9.26 1.42
C GLN A 200 -3.63 9.30 1.62
N ALA A 201 -4.41 9.25 0.53
CA ALA A 201 -5.87 9.15 0.62
C ALA A 201 -6.32 7.88 1.37
N LYS A 202 -5.64 6.74 1.16
CA LYS A 202 -5.88 5.52 1.97
C LYS A 202 -5.61 5.76 3.45
N ASN A 203 -4.52 6.42 3.81
CA ASN A 203 -4.22 6.75 5.21
C ASN A 203 -5.31 7.63 5.83
N LEU A 204 -5.86 8.61 5.07
CA LEU A 204 -7.00 9.42 5.54
C LEU A 204 -8.23 8.55 5.84
N CYS A 205 -8.54 7.58 4.98
CA CYS A 205 -9.66 6.66 5.21
C CYS A 205 -9.43 5.78 6.46
N GLU A 206 -8.22 5.29 6.67
CA GLU A 206 -7.86 4.51 7.86
C GLU A 206 -8.02 5.34 9.15
N GLU A 207 -7.59 6.61 9.13
CA GLU A 207 -7.81 7.55 10.24
C GLU A 207 -9.30 7.87 10.47
N THR A 208 -10.10 7.92 9.40
CA THR A 208 -11.56 8.07 9.51
C THR A 208 -12.17 6.92 10.30
N VAL A 209 -11.81 5.68 9.97
CA VAL A 209 -12.28 4.49 10.69
C VAL A 209 -11.85 4.54 12.15
N PHE A 210 -10.60 4.91 12.42
CA PHE A 210 -10.11 5.05 13.80
C PHE A 210 -10.86 6.12 14.60
N VAL A 211 -11.07 7.30 14.03
CA VAL A 211 -11.83 8.39 14.70
C VAL A 211 -13.24 7.94 15.05
N ALA A 212 -13.93 7.29 14.11
CA ALA A 212 -15.32 6.90 14.26
C ALA A 212 -15.51 5.71 15.22
N THR A 213 -14.61 4.71 15.17
CA THR A 213 -14.81 3.43 15.86
C THR A 213 -13.85 3.18 17.02
N GLY A 214 -12.74 3.92 17.09
CA GLY A 214 -11.63 3.65 18.02
C GLY A 214 -10.77 2.44 17.62
N ARG A 215 -11.08 1.77 16.51
CA ARG A 215 -10.29 0.62 16.02
C ARG A 215 -9.12 1.13 15.20
N MET A 216 -7.92 0.77 15.64
CA MET A 216 -6.70 1.01 14.85
C MET A 216 -6.69 0.08 13.64
N LYS A 217 -5.87 0.43 12.62
CA LYS A 217 -5.57 -0.48 11.51
C LYS A 217 -5.15 -1.83 12.08
N GLY A 218 -5.81 -2.89 11.62
CA GLY A 218 -5.46 -4.25 12.00
C GLY A 218 -4.01 -4.58 11.60
N GLU A 219 -3.42 -5.57 12.26
CA GLU A 219 -2.13 -6.11 11.85
C GLU A 219 -2.18 -6.50 10.37
N LYS A 220 -1.07 -6.30 9.67
CA LYS A 220 -0.98 -6.63 8.24
C LYS A 220 -1.13 -8.14 8.07
N VAL A 221 -2.14 -8.55 7.33
CA VAL A 221 -2.35 -9.94 6.94
C VAL A 221 -1.54 -10.19 5.66
N PHE A 222 -0.51 -11.02 5.77
CA PHE A 222 0.36 -11.34 4.63
C PHE A 222 -0.24 -12.46 3.78
N GLN A 223 -0.16 -12.35 2.47
CA GLN A 223 -0.42 -13.47 1.57
C GLN A 223 0.92 -14.12 1.21
N ILE A 224 1.13 -15.36 1.62
CA ILE A 224 2.39 -16.09 1.47
C ILE A 224 2.14 -17.36 0.68
N LEU A 225 2.92 -17.54 -0.39
CA LEU A 225 2.92 -18.75 -1.19
C LEU A 225 4.21 -19.55 -0.89
N PHE A 226 4.06 -20.80 -0.46
CA PHE A 226 5.16 -21.75 -0.35
C PHE A 226 5.24 -22.56 -1.64
N LEU A 227 6.42 -22.58 -2.26
CA LEU A 227 6.62 -23.15 -3.57
C LEU A 227 7.74 -24.22 -3.55
N ASP A 228 7.43 -25.43 -3.93
CA ASP A 228 8.40 -26.50 -4.21
C ASP A 228 8.18 -27.11 -5.59
N GLU A 229 8.92 -28.16 -5.95
CA GLU A 229 8.79 -28.78 -7.26
C GLU A 229 7.44 -29.49 -7.39
N ARG A 230 7.07 -30.32 -6.44
CA ARG A 230 5.96 -31.30 -6.59
C ARG A 230 4.70 -30.96 -5.81
N ASN A 231 4.76 -30.03 -4.87
CA ASN A 231 3.67 -29.72 -3.93
C ASN A 231 3.05 -30.97 -3.30
N GLN A 232 3.89 -31.94 -2.97
CA GLN A 232 3.41 -33.20 -2.37
C GLN A 232 3.78 -33.39 -0.90
N GLY A 233 4.66 -32.51 -0.35
CA GLY A 233 5.14 -32.66 1.03
C GLY A 233 5.64 -31.39 1.67
N LEU A 234 6.83 -30.89 1.27
CA LEU A 234 7.53 -29.75 1.89
C LEU A 234 6.67 -28.50 1.96
N SER A 235 6.11 -28.07 0.85
CA SER A 235 5.29 -26.87 0.75
C SER A 235 3.98 -27.00 1.49
N HIS A 236 3.36 -28.19 1.54
CA HIS A 236 2.18 -28.45 2.38
C HIS A 236 2.50 -28.39 3.88
N LEU A 237 3.64 -28.96 4.32
CA LEU A 237 4.06 -28.83 5.72
C LEU A 237 4.26 -27.36 6.10
N ALA A 238 4.93 -26.60 5.23
CA ALA A 238 5.16 -25.16 5.45
C ALA A 238 3.84 -24.40 5.55
N GLU A 239 2.92 -24.60 4.60
CA GLU A 239 1.60 -23.96 4.60
C GLU A 239 0.81 -24.27 5.88
N HIS A 240 0.64 -25.55 6.19
CA HIS A 240 -0.21 -25.99 7.30
C HIS A 240 0.40 -25.67 8.66
N PHE A 241 1.74 -25.74 8.80
CA PHE A 241 2.42 -25.29 10.01
C PHE A 241 2.22 -23.79 10.23
N THR A 242 2.44 -22.97 9.18
CA THR A 242 2.30 -21.53 9.29
C THR A 242 0.86 -21.14 9.61
N ARG A 243 -0.12 -21.77 8.97
CA ARG A 243 -1.56 -21.54 9.23
C ARG A 243 -1.93 -21.90 10.67
N LYS A 244 -1.38 -22.97 11.23
CA LYS A 244 -1.64 -23.39 12.61
C LYS A 244 -1.03 -22.44 13.64
N VAL A 245 0.21 -22.00 13.43
CA VAL A 245 0.97 -21.23 14.43
C VAL A 245 0.65 -19.73 14.32
N PHE A 246 0.39 -19.23 13.10
CA PHE A 246 0.15 -17.81 12.82
C PHE A 246 -1.18 -17.56 12.10
N PRO A 247 -2.34 -18.03 12.66
CA PRO A 247 -3.61 -18.03 11.93
C PRO A 247 -4.15 -16.65 11.59
N GLN A 248 -3.76 -15.61 12.33
CA GLN A 248 -4.23 -14.24 12.14
C GLN A 248 -3.25 -13.36 11.35
N SER A 249 -1.99 -13.79 11.21
CA SER A 249 -0.94 -12.99 10.59
C SER A 249 -0.87 -13.14 9.08
N GLY A 250 -1.52 -14.14 8.49
CA GLY A 250 -1.46 -14.37 7.06
C GLY A 250 -2.50 -15.32 6.50
N ARG A 251 -2.57 -15.31 5.18
CA ARG A 251 -3.20 -16.33 4.36
C ARG A 251 -2.08 -17.10 3.65
N TYR A 252 -2.08 -18.39 3.80
CA TYR A 252 -1.00 -19.24 3.35
C TYR A 252 -1.51 -20.21 2.30
N ARG A 253 -0.76 -20.38 1.23
CA ARG A 253 -1.00 -21.35 0.16
C ARG A 253 0.29 -22.04 -0.21
N SER A 254 0.16 -23.19 -0.84
CA SER A 254 1.30 -23.91 -1.43
C SER A 254 1.02 -24.29 -2.88
N ALA A 255 2.09 -24.42 -3.67
CA ALA A 255 2.03 -24.85 -5.06
C ALA A 255 3.32 -25.58 -5.48
N GLY A 256 3.27 -26.29 -6.61
CA GLY A 256 4.41 -26.91 -7.25
C GLY A 256 4.53 -26.53 -8.72
N TRP A 257 5.75 -26.34 -9.24
CA TRP A 257 5.93 -26.08 -10.67
C TRP A 257 5.81 -27.34 -11.54
N ALA A 258 5.95 -28.54 -10.94
CA ALA A 258 5.68 -29.85 -11.54
C ALA A 258 4.79 -30.65 -10.56
N ALA A 259 3.62 -30.09 -10.20
CA ALA A 259 2.75 -30.63 -9.16
C ALA A 259 2.45 -32.11 -9.35
N ALA A 260 2.52 -32.86 -8.26
CA ALA A 260 2.17 -34.29 -8.23
C ALA A 260 0.64 -34.49 -8.33
N GLU A 261 0.19 -35.73 -8.48
CA GLU A 261 -1.23 -36.06 -8.50
C GLU A 261 -1.83 -36.10 -7.08
N GLU A 262 -1.02 -36.46 -6.07
CA GLU A 262 -1.46 -36.59 -4.68
C GLU A 262 -0.36 -36.19 -3.68
N VAL A 263 -0.77 -35.94 -2.45
CA VAL A 263 0.13 -35.69 -1.31
C VAL A 263 0.86 -36.97 -0.94
N ASP A 264 2.17 -36.89 -0.69
CA ASP A 264 2.97 -38.04 -0.25
C ASP A 264 2.42 -38.62 1.06
N PRO A 265 2.05 -39.90 1.08
CA PRO A 265 1.50 -40.55 2.28
C PRO A 265 2.43 -40.51 3.49
N ALA A 266 3.77 -40.47 3.31
CA ALA A 266 4.70 -40.35 4.41
C ALA A 266 4.59 -38.96 5.07
N PHE A 267 4.50 -37.89 4.29
CA PHE A 267 4.25 -36.55 4.79
C PHE A 267 2.89 -36.41 5.45
N ALA A 268 1.85 -37.00 4.88
CA ALA A 268 0.50 -36.96 5.46
C ALA A 268 0.44 -37.67 6.83
N ARG A 269 1.06 -38.85 6.97
CA ARG A 269 1.14 -39.57 8.26
C ARG A 269 1.94 -38.80 9.29
N PHE A 270 3.11 -38.29 8.93
CA PHE A 270 3.93 -37.51 9.86
C PHE A 270 3.22 -36.22 10.31
N ALA A 271 2.57 -35.50 9.40
CA ALA A 271 1.81 -34.30 9.72
C ALA A 271 0.79 -34.56 10.86
N GLN A 272 0.09 -35.70 10.84
CA GLN A 272 -0.84 -36.06 11.92
C GLN A 272 -0.12 -36.20 13.26
N THR A 273 1.10 -36.74 13.31
CA THR A 273 1.85 -36.89 14.57
C THR A 273 2.22 -35.56 15.21
N VAL A 274 2.40 -34.51 14.41
CA VAL A 274 2.68 -33.14 14.89
C VAL A 274 1.41 -32.28 14.95
N GLY A 275 0.25 -32.89 14.76
CA GLY A 275 -1.05 -32.23 14.85
C GLY A 275 -1.35 -31.28 13.70
N LEU A 276 -0.81 -31.56 12.51
CA LEU A 276 -1.20 -30.92 11.26
C LEU A 276 -2.12 -31.85 10.47
N ASP A 277 -3.16 -31.28 9.85
CA ASP A 277 -4.11 -32.05 9.05
C ASP A 277 -3.91 -31.78 7.56
N LEU A 278 -3.36 -32.75 6.83
CA LEU A 278 -3.20 -32.73 5.38
C LEU A 278 -4.28 -33.55 4.65
N SER A 279 -5.31 -34.04 5.33
CA SER A 279 -6.33 -34.91 4.73
C SER A 279 -7.13 -34.28 3.60
N ARG A 280 -7.19 -32.95 3.57
CA ARG A 280 -7.83 -32.14 2.51
C ARG A 280 -6.86 -31.37 1.64
N ALA A 281 -5.56 -31.60 1.83
CA ALA A 281 -4.53 -30.98 1.01
C ALA A 281 -4.51 -31.64 -0.36
N TRP A 282 -4.37 -30.85 -1.40
CA TRP A 282 -4.26 -31.30 -2.77
C TRP A 282 -3.15 -30.53 -3.48
N PRO A 283 -2.27 -31.23 -4.25
CA PRO A 283 -1.23 -30.56 -4.97
C PRO A 283 -1.79 -29.54 -6.00
N THR A 284 -1.30 -28.33 -5.92
CA THR A 284 -1.72 -27.21 -6.77
C THR A 284 -0.59 -26.86 -7.75
N ALA A 285 -0.88 -26.83 -9.05
CA ALA A 285 0.11 -26.45 -10.03
C ALA A 285 0.34 -24.91 -10.03
N LEU A 286 1.59 -24.48 -10.01
CA LEU A 286 1.96 -23.06 -10.10
C LEU A 286 1.32 -22.35 -11.30
N GLY A 287 1.16 -23.09 -12.43
CA GLY A 287 0.52 -22.54 -13.62
C GLY A 287 -0.88 -21.98 -13.40
N THR A 288 -1.64 -22.54 -12.44
CA THR A 288 -3.00 -22.07 -12.10
C THR A 288 -3.01 -20.81 -11.23
N LEU A 289 -1.86 -20.45 -10.66
CA LEU A 289 -1.70 -19.28 -9.79
C LEU A 289 -0.90 -18.14 -10.44
N ARG A 290 -0.43 -18.33 -11.68
CA ARG A 290 0.44 -17.34 -12.35
C ARG A 290 -0.22 -15.96 -12.48
N ASP A 291 -1.50 -15.92 -12.81
CA ASP A 291 -2.26 -14.68 -12.95
C ASP A 291 -2.66 -14.05 -11.60
N GLN A 292 -2.36 -14.74 -10.48
CA GLN A 292 -2.65 -14.30 -9.12
C GLN A 292 -1.36 -14.04 -8.32
N LEU A 293 -0.18 -14.06 -8.95
CA LEU A 293 1.09 -13.86 -8.22
C LEU A 293 1.20 -12.47 -7.60
N ASP A 294 0.52 -11.48 -8.15
CA ASP A 294 0.42 -10.11 -7.63
C ASP A 294 -0.36 -10.02 -6.30
N GLU A 295 -1.21 -11.00 -6.00
CA GLU A 295 -1.89 -11.07 -4.70
C GLU A 295 -0.93 -11.43 -3.55
N TYR A 296 0.21 -12.12 -3.86
CA TYR A 296 1.15 -12.58 -2.84
C TYR A 296 2.22 -11.52 -2.56
N GLN A 297 2.34 -11.10 -1.30
CA GLN A 297 3.45 -10.24 -0.87
C GLN A 297 4.76 -11.01 -0.77
N LEU A 298 4.69 -12.32 -0.56
CA LEU A 298 5.87 -13.16 -0.40
C LEU A 298 5.65 -14.53 -1.05
N VAL A 299 6.62 -14.94 -1.86
CA VAL A 299 6.77 -16.32 -2.33
C VAL A 299 8.01 -16.92 -1.70
N VAL A 300 7.85 -18.02 -0.98
CA VAL A 300 8.95 -18.77 -0.34
C VAL A 300 9.21 -20.03 -1.14
N GLY A 301 10.25 -20.01 -1.96
CA GLY A 301 10.71 -21.20 -2.69
C GLY A 301 11.49 -22.15 -1.79
N LEU A 302 11.11 -23.41 -1.77
CA LEU A 302 11.69 -24.46 -0.93
C LEU A 302 12.67 -25.36 -1.74
N GLY A 303 13.49 -24.74 -2.61
CA GLY A 303 14.48 -25.42 -3.44
C GLY A 303 15.07 -24.47 -4.48
N LYS A 304 16.25 -24.85 -5.01
CA LYS A 304 17.08 -24.01 -5.91
C LYS A 304 16.35 -23.53 -7.17
N GLY A 305 15.48 -24.34 -7.74
CA GLY A 305 14.78 -24.03 -9.00
C GLY A 305 13.62 -23.07 -8.88
N ALA A 306 13.15 -22.73 -7.67
CA ALA A 306 11.92 -21.99 -7.47
C ALA A 306 11.90 -20.61 -8.16
N ARG A 307 13.02 -19.88 -8.13
CA ARG A 307 13.12 -18.54 -8.74
C ARG A 307 13.04 -18.59 -10.27
N GLU A 308 13.66 -19.57 -10.88
CA GLU A 308 13.66 -19.74 -12.33
C GLU A 308 12.27 -20.14 -12.85
N GLN A 309 11.57 -20.98 -12.10
CA GLN A 309 10.24 -21.47 -12.46
C GLN A 309 9.13 -20.43 -12.30
N LEU A 310 9.32 -19.45 -11.41
CA LEU A 310 8.40 -18.32 -11.26
C LEU A 310 8.38 -17.42 -12.51
N GLY A 311 9.51 -17.28 -13.21
CA GLY A 311 9.63 -16.41 -14.38
C GLY A 311 9.53 -14.91 -13.97
N LYS A 312 8.69 -14.14 -14.68
CA LYS A 312 8.47 -12.72 -14.37
C LYS A 312 7.64 -12.61 -13.09
N VAL A 313 8.24 -12.07 -12.05
CA VAL A 313 7.60 -11.84 -10.76
C VAL A 313 7.07 -10.41 -10.70
N PRO A 314 5.82 -10.17 -10.21
CA PRO A 314 5.29 -8.83 -10.00
C PRO A 314 6.20 -8.00 -9.08
N PHE A 315 6.26 -6.69 -9.33
CA PHE A 315 7.15 -5.78 -8.58
C PHE A 315 6.91 -5.79 -7.06
N HIS A 316 5.68 -5.99 -6.64
CA HIS A 316 5.28 -5.98 -5.23
C HIS A 316 5.44 -7.33 -4.53
N THR A 317 5.78 -8.39 -5.28
CA THR A 317 5.98 -9.74 -4.75
C THR A 317 7.46 -9.97 -4.43
N THR A 318 7.75 -10.25 -3.17
CA THR A 318 9.10 -10.60 -2.74
C THR A 318 9.32 -12.11 -2.88
N VAL A 319 10.45 -12.52 -3.45
CA VAL A 319 10.82 -13.95 -3.56
C VAL A 319 11.98 -14.26 -2.64
N LEU A 320 11.72 -15.12 -1.66
CA LEU A 320 12.72 -15.70 -0.76
C LEU A 320 12.93 -17.16 -1.15
N VAL A 321 14.18 -17.61 -1.25
CA VAL A 321 14.48 -19.02 -1.55
C VAL A 321 15.23 -19.64 -0.38
N TRP A 322 14.69 -20.73 0.13
CA TRP A 322 15.36 -21.63 1.07
C TRP A 322 15.87 -22.85 0.32
N ASP A 323 17.18 -23.03 0.33
CA ASP A 323 17.83 -24.16 -0.33
C ASP A 323 17.66 -25.42 0.54
N LEU A 324 16.54 -26.10 0.38
CA LEU A 324 16.23 -27.36 1.05
C LEU A 324 16.49 -28.53 0.12
N ASP A 325 16.94 -29.66 0.65
CA ASP A 325 17.05 -30.91 -0.10
C ASP A 325 15.63 -31.41 -0.42
N PRO A 326 15.27 -31.64 -1.69
CA PRO A 326 13.94 -32.15 -2.06
C PRO A 326 13.66 -33.57 -1.54
N ASN A 327 14.68 -34.31 -1.13
CA ASN A 327 14.58 -35.69 -0.63
C ASN A 327 14.56 -35.79 0.90
N LEU A 328 14.34 -34.70 1.62
CA LEU A 328 14.23 -34.73 3.08
C LEU A 328 13.11 -35.67 3.54
N THR A 329 13.39 -36.44 4.58
CA THR A 329 12.30 -37.14 5.29
C THR A 329 11.34 -36.14 5.89
N PRO A 330 10.06 -36.49 6.12
CA PRO A 330 9.09 -35.59 6.73
C PRO A 330 9.55 -34.96 8.05
N GLU A 331 10.24 -35.76 8.90
CA GLU A 331 10.78 -35.31 10.19
C GLU A 331 11.92 -34.29 10.01
N ALA A 332 12.83 -34.54 9.07
CA ALA A 332 13.92 -33.66 8.75
C ALA A 332 13.40 -32.34 8.14
N ALA A 333 12.46 -32.43 7.22
CA ALA A 333 11.78 -31.30 6.62
C ALA A 333 11.10 -30.41 7.66
N TYR A 334 10.34 -31.00 8.58
CA TYR A 334 9.69 -30.27 9.65
C TYR A 334 10.68 -29.57 10.57
N ARG A 335 11.80 -30.24 10.91
CA ARG A 335 12.86 -29.67 11.75
C ARG A 335 13.54 -28.49 11.10
N GLU A 336 13.72 -28.49 9.78
CA GLU A 336 14.34 -27.40 9.06
C GLU A 336 13.37 -26.25 8.76
N LEU A 337 12.12 -26.56 8.45
CA LEU A 337 11.10 -25.56 8.07
C LEU A 337 10.65 -24.72 9.28
N THR A 338 10.40 -25.36 10.42
CA THR A 338 9.74 -24.70 11.55
C THR A 338 10.50 -23.50 12.12
N PRO A 339 11.84 -23.54 12.34
CA PRO A 339 12.57 -22.37 12.82
C PRO A 339 12.63 -21.25 11.76
N ARG A 340 12.83 -21.60 10.49
CA ARG A 340 12.87 -20.61 9.40
C ARG A 340 11.53 -19.89 9.23
N ILE A 341 10.41 -20.62 9.35
CA ILE A 341 9.07 -20.04 9.30
C ILE A 341 8.83 -19.13 10.50
N ARG A 342 9.23 -19.54 11.71
CA ARG A 342 9.10 -18.68 12.90
C ARG A 342 9.88 -17.40 12.77
N GLU A 343 11.14 -17.47 12.41
CA GLU A 343 11.98 -16.31 12.17
C GLU A 343 11.41 -15.38 11.10
N LEU A 344 10.92 -15.94 9.99
CA LEU A 344 10.26 -15.17 8.93
C LEU A 344 9.03 -14.44 9.44
N MET A 345 8.15 -15.14 10.17
CA MET A 345 6.90 -14.57 10.68
C MET A 345 7.13 -13.53 11.76
N GLU A 346 8.12 -13.72 12.65
CA GLU A 346 8.55 -12.75 13.64
C GLU A 346 9.05 -11.45 12.99
N ARG A 347 9.90 -11.57 11.96
CA ARG A 347 10.35 -10.42 11.16
C ARG A 347 9.20 -9.71 10.45
N LEU A 348 8.25 -10.44 9.86
CA LEU A 348 7.09 -9.87 9.19
C LEU A 348 6.15 -9.13 10.16
N ARG A 349 6.07 -9.59 11.40
CA ARG A 349 5.27 -8.97 12.47
C ARG A 349 5.99 -7.80 13.15
N GLY A 350 7.28 -7.61 12.88
CA GLY A 350 8.10 -6.59 13.54
C GLY A 350 8.45 -6.96 14.99
N GLU A 351 8.35 -8.25 15.35
CA GLU A 351 8.82 -8.76 16.62
C GLU A 351 10.34 -8.96 16.52
N GLU A 352 11.10 -8.50 17.50
CA GLU A 352 12.54 -8.81 17.55
C GLU A 352 12.70 -10.31 17.74
N ALA A 353 13.54 -10.93 16.91
CA ALA A 353 13.93 -12.32 17.10
C ALA A 353 14.67 -12.41 18.45
N SER A 354 14.02 -13.03 19.41
CA SER A 354 14.56 -13.31 20.74
C SER A 354 15.58 -14.45 20.72
#